data_9efc010bff97fa0dfaba5d725356d5e0
#
_entry.id   9efc010bff97fa0dfaba5d725356d5e0
#
_cell.length_a   1.000
_cell.length_b   1.000
_cell.length_c   1.000
_cell.angle_alpha   90.00
_cell.angle_beta   90.00
_cell.angle_gamma   90.00
#
_symmetry.space_group_name_H-M   'P 1'
#
loop_
_entity.id
_entity.type
_entity.pdbx_description
1 polymer ?
#
loop_
_entity_poly.entity_id
_entity_poly.type
_entity_poly.pdbx_seq_one_letter_code
_entity_poly.pdbx_strand_id
1 'polypeptide(L)'
;MDEPSKTATVSGYISQLLPAEVGIPSTIEYDNSVKYTVTGIADNVFANNSALKEVTIPASVTHIGDQAFFNCANLQKVHSNNPAPPINGFGVFISINQYAMLYVPVGSKDDYMATDWGRYFFAVIEEQVSSVDNVEVSRNPVDNAIYTVSGQRVNATDTNTLPAGMYIVNGRKVIIKR
;
A
#
# COMPACT_ATOMS: atom_id res chain seq x y z
N MET A 1 -6.38 -32.59 0.46
CA MET A 1 -7.48 -31.64 0.74
C MET A 1 -6.83 -30.26 0.69
N ASP A 2 -7.06 -29.56 -0.42
CA ASP A 2 -6.54 -28.20 -0.57
C ASP A 2 -7.32 -27.30 0.39
N GLU A 3 -6.62 -26.65 1.34
CA GLU A 3 -7.26 -25.63 2.15
C GLU A 3 -7.79 -24.54 1.22
N PRO A 4 -9.03 -24.07 1.40
CA PRO A 4 -9.53 -22.96 0.59
C PRO A 4 -8.61 -21.75 0.78
N SER A 5 -8.18 -21.17 -0.33
CA SER A 5 -7.33 -19.98 -0.30
C SER A 5 -8.03 -18.88 0.48
N LYS A 6 -7.43 -18.47 1.60
CA LYS A 6 -7.97 -17.42 2.48
C LYS A 6 -7.77 -16.07 1.81
N THR A 7 -8.76 -15.61 1.06
CA THR A 7 -8.74 -14.33 0.38
C THR A 7 -9.83 -13.40 0.90
N ALA A 8 -9.61 -12.10 0.79
CA ALA A 8 -10.54 -11.04 1.17
C ALA A 8 -10.65 -9.99 0.08
N THR A 9 -11.79 -9.31 0.05
CA THR A 9 -12.04 -8.17 -0.81
C THR A 9 -12.37 -6.95 0.06
N VAL A 10 -11.76 -5.81 -0.24
CA VAL A 10 -12.12 -4.54 0.41
C VAL A 10 -13.49 -4.13 -0.07
N SER A 11 -14.49 -4.13 0.82
CA SER A 11 -15.90 -3.82 0.51
C SER A 11 -16.39 -2.51 1.13
N GLY A 12 -15.56 -1.82 1.89
CA GLY A 12 -15.89 -0.55 2.51
C GLY A 12 -14.78 -0.06 3.41
N TYR A 13 -14.93 1.17 3.91
CA TYR A 13 -14.05 1.75 4.92
C TYR A 13 -14.89 2.37 6.04
N ILE A 14 -14.41 2.23 7.28
CA ILE A 14 -15.06 2.81 8.46
C ILE A 14 -14.38 4.14 8.74
N SER A 15 -14.90 5.22 8.20
CA SER A 15 -14.46 6.56 8.61
C SER A 15 -15.52 7.60 8.32
N GLN A 16 -15.91 8.34 9.35
CA GLN A 16 -16.66 9.58 9.19
C GLN A 16 -15.74 10.71 8.67
N LEU A 17 -14.43 10.51 8.71
CA LEU A 17 -13.43 11.40 8.14
C LEU A 17 -12.70 10.64 7.04
N LEU A 18 -13.02 10.94 5.79
CA LEU A 18 -12.38 10.33 4.63
C LEU A 18 -10.90 10.75 4.60
N PRO A 19 -9.95 9.82 4.72
CA PRO A 19 -8.53 10.19 4.67
C PRO A 19 -8.18 10.66 3.26
N ALA A 20 -7.24 11.62 3.20
CA ALA A 20 -6.68 12.09 1.93
C ALA A 20 -5.77 11.03 1.27
N GLU A 21 -5.23 10.13 2.07
CA GLU A 21 -4.33 9.06 1.65
C GLU A 21 -4.83 7.73 2.18
N VAL A 22 -4.92 6.73 1.31
CA VAL A 22 -5.39 5.39 1.63
C VAL A 22 -4.36 4.35 1.21
N GLY A 23 -3.82 3.60 2.16
CA GLY A 23 -3.07 2.37 1.90
C GLY A 23 -3.98 1.16 2.07
N ILE A 24 -4.20 0.40 1.00
CA ILE A 24 -4.94 -0.86 1.08
C ILE A 24 -3.97 -1.92 1.63
N PRO A 25 -4.30 -2.61 2.74
CA PRO A 25 -3.41 -3.61 3.31
C PRO A 25 -3.34 -4.85 2.41
N SER A 26 -2.17 -5.47 2.31
CA SER A 26 -1.99 -6.75 1.57
C SER A 26 -2.64 -7.94 2.28
N THR A 27 -2.79 -7.86 3.61
CA THR A 27 -3.41 -8.89 4.45
C THR A 27 -4.25 -8.25 5.55
N ILE A 28 -5.31 -8.96 5.93
CA ILE A 28 -6.13 -8.62 7.12
C ILE A 28 -6.19 -9.84 8.05
N GLU A 29 -6.24 -9.58 9.35
CA GLU A 29 -6.46 -10.63 10.36
C GLU A 29 -7.91 -10.59 10.83
N TYR A 30 -8.55 -11.74 10.79
CA TYR A 30 -9.89 -11.92 11.35
C TYR A 30 -9.82 -12.94 12.50
N ASP A 31 -10.41 -12.58 13.62
CA ASP A 31 -10.52 -13.42 14.83
C ASP A 31 -9.18 -13.94 15.37
N ASN A 32 -8.20 -13.03 15.50
CA ASN A 32 -6.86 -13.22 16.14
C ASN A 32 -6.01 -14.41 15.64
N SER A 33 -6.41 -15.12 14.60
CA SER A 33 -5.70 -16.34 14.19
C SER A 33 -5.66 -16.58 12.69
N VAL A 34 -6.56 -16.00 11.91
CA VAL A 34 -6.66 -16.30 10.47
C VAL A 34 -6.30 -15.06 9.67
N LYS A 35 -5.21 -15.18 8.89
CA LYS A 35 -4.81 -14.15 7.93
C LYS A 35 -5.49 -14.40 6.59
N TYR A 36 -6.05 -13.34 6.03
CA TYR A 36 -6.62 -13.32 4.68
C TYR A 36 -5.79 -12.40 3.80
N THR A 37 -5.44 -12.86 2.61
CA THR A 37 -4.79 -12.01 1.60
C THR A 37 -5.86 -11.16 0.91
N VAL A 38 -5.62 -9.86 0.83
CA VAL A 38 -6.51 -8.94 0.10
C VAL A 38 -6.21 -9.07 -1.38
N THR A 39 -7.15 -9.62 -2.15
CA THR A 39 -7.00 -9.88 -3.59
C THR A 39 -7.92 -9.04 -4.47
N GLY A 40 -8.85 -8.30 -3.88
CA GLY A 40 -9.80 -7.50 -4.63
C GLY A 40 -10.25 -6.23 -3.92
N ILE A 41 -10.75 -5.29 -4.70
CA ILE A 41 -11.48 -4.09 -4.28
C ILE A 41 -12.88 -4.21 -4.87
N ALA A 42 -13.93 -4.08 -4.05
CA ALA A 42 -15.31 -4.23 -4.52
C ALA A 42 -15.79 -3.00 -5.30
N ASP A 43 -16.97 -3.14 -5.89
CA ASP A 43 -17.62 -2.07 -6.65
C ASP A 43 -17.90 -0.85 -5.78
N ASN A 44 -17.66 0.34 -6.31
CA ASN A 44 -18.02 1.64 -5.71
C ASN A 44 -17.38 1.94 -4.34
N VAL A 45 -16.42 1.16 -3.85
CA VAL A 45 -15.88 1.29 -2.48
C VAL A 45 -15.41 2.70 -2.16
N PHE A 46 -14.71 3.36 -3.08
CA PHE A 46 -14.21 4.73 -2.90
C PHE A 46 -14.93 5.74 -3.80
N ALA A 47 -16.01 5.35 -4.48
CA ALA A 47 -16.71 6.24 -5.39
C ALA A 47 -17.16 7.54 -4.71
N ASN A 48 -17.04 8.66 -5.45
CA ASN A 48 -17.39 10.01 -4.98
C ASN A 48 -16.59 10.51 -3.77
N ASN A 49 -15.44 9.90 -3.49
CA ASN A 49 -14.55 10.37 -2.41
C ASN A 49 -13.72 11.58 -2.88
N SER A 50 -14.25 12.78 -2.66
CA SER A 50 -13.55 14.02 -3.00
C SER A 50 -12.38 14.37 -2.06
N ALA A 51 -12.24 13.70 -0.92
CA ALA A 51 -11.11 13.90 -0.02
C ALA A 51 -9.87 13.11 -0.45
N LEU A 52 -10.05 12.00 -1.18
CA LEU A 52 -8.97 11.09 -1.58
C LEU A 52 -8.01 11.76 -2.56
N LYS A 53 -6.74 11.84 -2.22
CA LYS A 53 -5.66 12.40 -3.04
C LYS A 53 -4.65 11.35 -3.49
N GLU A 54 -4.45 10.32 -2.67
CA GLU A 54 -3.47 9.28 -2.94
C GLU A 54 -4.00 7.92 -2.48
N VAL A 55 -3.77 6.89 -3.28
CA VAL A 55 -4.09 5.51 -2.93
C VAL A 55 -2.94 4.58 -3.28
N THR A 56 -2.63 3.65 -2.36
CA THR A 56 -1.67 2.57 -2.59
C THR A 56 -2.42 1.24 -2.64
N ILE A 57 -2.27 0.53 -3.76
CA ILE A 57 -2.87 -0.77 -4.05
C ILE A 57 -1.76 -1.83 -3.94
N PRO A 58 -1.87 -2.81 -3.03
CA PRO A 58 -0.82 -3.80 -2.82
C PRO A 58 -0.70 -4.79 -3.98
N ALA A 59 0.45 -5.44 -4.09
CA ALA A 59 0.75 -6.41 -5.14
C ALA A 59 -0.22 -7.61 -5.17
N SER A 60 -0.87 -7.90 -4.06
CA SER A 60 -1.83 -9.00 -3.94
C SER A 60 -3.18 -8.75 -4.61
N VAL A 61 -3.51 -7.48 -4.88
CA VAL A 61 -4.78 -7.13 -5.55
C VAL A 61 -4.68 -7.45 -7.03
N THR A 62 -5.58 -8.31 -7.49
CA THR A 62 -5.68 -8.74 -8.89
C THR A 62 -6.94 -8.27 -9.59
N HIS A 63 -7.94 -7.78 -8.85
CA HIS A 63 -9.23 -7.32 -9.38
C HIS A 63 -9.69 -6.04 -8.68
N ILE A 64 -10.19 -5.11 -9.48
CA ILE A 64 -10.81 -3.86 -9.00
C ILE A 64 -12.21 -3.81 -9.59
N GLY A 65 -13.22 -3.70 -8.73
CA GLY A 65 -14.63 -3.71 -9.10
C GLY A 65 -15.07 -2.46 -9.87
N ASP A 66 -16.28 -2.50 -10.37
CA ASP A 66 -16.87 -1.42 -11.16
C ASP A 66 -16.90 -0.12 -10.37
N GLN A 67 -16.46 0.98 -11.00
CA GLN A 67 -16.53 2.32 -10.42
C GLN A 67 -15.84 2.46 -9.04
N ALA A 68 -14.90 1.60 -8.68
CA ALA A 68 -14.31 1.60 -7.36
C ALA A 68 -13.72 2.96 -6.93
N PHE A 69 -13.15 3.72 -7.86
CA PHE A 69 -12.62 5.09 -7.66
C PHE A 69 -13.33 6.13 -8.53
N PHE A 70 -14.55 5.84 -8.99
CA PHE A 70 -15.31 6.77 -9.80
C PHE A 70 -15.51 8.11 -9.10
N ASN A 71 -15.32 9.22 -9.84
CA ASN A 71 -15.53 10.58 -9.34
C ASN A 71 -14.69 10.94 -8.09
N CYS A 72 -13.50 10.35 -7.94
CA CYS A 72 -12.51 10.80 -6.98
C CYS A 72 -11.77 12.03 -7.56
N ALA A 73 -12.44 13.18 -7.64
CA ALA A 73 -12.00 14.34 -8.41
C ALA A 73 -10.65 14.94 -7.94
N ASN A 74 -10.22 14.68 -6.71
CA ASN A 74 -8.95 15.14 -6.16
C ASN A 74 -7.86 14.06 -6.12
N LEU A 75 -8.11 12.87 -6.68
CA LEU A 75 -7.12 11.79 -6.73
C LEU A 75 -5.97 12.18 -7.67
N GLN A 76 -4.79 12.36 -7.11
CA GLN A 76 -3.58 12.84 -7.80
C GLN A 76 -2.56 11.72 -8.04
N LYS A 77 -2.52 10.73 -7.14
CA LYS A 77 -1.57 9.64 -7.22
C LYS A 77 -2.22 8.30 -6.95
N VAL A 78 -1.90 7.34 -7.80
CA VAL A 78 -2.23 5.94 -7.60
C VAL A 78 -0.95 5.13 -7.67
N HIS A 79 -0.61 4.43 -6.59
CA HIS A 79 0.50 3.50 -6.54
C HIS A 79 -0.06 2.09 -6.69
N SER A 80 0.31 1.40 -7.75
CA SER A 80 -0.02 -0.01 -7.93
C SER A 80 1.24 -0.84 -7.77
N ASN A 81 1.36 -1.55 -6.65
CA ASN A 81 2.54 -2.34 -6.34
C ASN A 81 2.56 -3.70 -7.06
N ASN A 82 1.51 -4.03 -7.82
CA ASN A 82 1.46 -5.27 -8.58
C ASN A 82 2.26 -5.12 -9.89
N PRO A 83 3.23 -5.99 -10.18
CA PRO A 83 3.96 -5.96 -11.45
C PRO A 83 3.08 -6.27 -12.67
N ALA A 84 1.94 -6.94 -12.49
CA ALA A 84 0.93 -7.14 -13.50
C ALA A 84 -0.30 -6.26 -13.22
N PRO A 85 -0.83 -5.51 -14.20
CA PRO A 85 -1.98 -4.65 -13.96
C PRO A 85 -3.19 -5.46 -13.47
N PRO A 86 -3.81 -5.06 -12.33
CA PRO A 86 -5.07 -5.65 -11.90
C PRO A 86 -6.15 -5.53 -12.99
N ILE A 87 -7.04 -6.49 -13.06
CA ILE A 87 -8.19 -6.45 -13.95
C ILE A 87 -9.17 -5.40 -13.41
N ASN A 88 -9.44 -4.38 -14.22
CA ASN A 88 -10.39 -3.33 -13.90
C ASN A 88 -11.81 -3.71 -14.32
N GLY A 89 -12.78 -3.44 -13.45
CA GLY A 89 -14.18 -3.35 -13.81
C GLY A 89 -14.47 -2.10 -14.67
N PHE A 90 -15.73 -1.87 -14.96
CA PHE A 90 -16.14 -0.73 -15.75
C PHE A 90 -15.96 0.59 -15.00
N GLY A 91 -15.32 1.56 -15.62
CA GLY A 91 -15.30 2.94 -15.15
C GLY A 91 -14.52 3.19 -13.85
N VAL A 92 -13.55 2.34 -13.51
CA VAL A 92 -12.84 2.38 -12.22
C VAL A 92 -12.31 3.77 -11.89
N PHE A 93 -11.66 4.44 -12.84
CA PHE A 93 -11.01 5.74 -12.66
C PHE A 93 -11.65 6.86 -13.48
N ILE A 94 -12.93 6.72 -13.89
CA ILE A 94 -13.64 7.81 -14.58
C ILE A 94 -13.82 8.99 -13.62
N SER A 95 -13.61 10.21 -14.14
CA SER A 95 -13.78 11.47 -13.40
C SER A 95 -12.84 11.63 -12.19
N ILE A 96 -11.65 11.05 -12.24
CA ILE A 96 -10.55 11.42 -11.34
C ILE A 96 -9.88 12.71 -11.80
N ASN A 97 -8.87 13.19 -11.08
CA ASN A 97 -8.08 14.35 -11.48
C ASN A 97 -7.42 14.10 -12.85
N GLN A 98 -7.58 15.01 -13.80
CA GLN A 98 -7.01 14.88 -15.15
C GLN A 98 -5.48 14.85 -15.18
N TYR A 99 -4.81 15.30 -14.12
CA TYR A 99 -3.36 15.26 -13.94
C TYR A 99 -2.91 14.14 -13.00
N ALA A 100 -3.79 13.19 -12.71
CA ALA A 100 -3.44 12.05 -11.87
C ALA A 100 -2.28 11.25 -12.48
N MET A 101 -1.35 10.84 -11.65
CA MET A 101 -0.19 10.01 -12.03
C MET A 101 -0.36 8.60 -11.47
N LEU A 102 0.02 7.63 -12.29
CA LEU A 102 0.10 6.23 -11.90
C LEU A 102 1.56 5.85 -11.66
N TYR A 103 1.84 5.28 -10.50
CA TYR A 103 3.13 4.75 -10.13
C TYR A 103 3.06 3.22 -10.14
N VAL A 104 4.01 2.58 -10.83
CA VAL A 104 4.06 1.13 -11.02
C VAL A 104 5.47 0.59 -10.78
N PRO A 105 5.65 -0.70 -10.50
CA PRO A 105 6.96 -1.31 -10.33
C PRO A 105 7.85 -1.13 -11.57
N VAL A 106 9.17 -1.02 -11.35
CA VAL A 106 10.15 -0.97 -12.43
C VAL A 106 9.99 -2.19 -13.36
N GLY A 107 9.93 -1.94 -14.67
CA GLY A 107 9.72 -2.94 -15.71
C GLY A 107 8.25 -3.26 -16.02
N SER A 108 7.28 -2.63 -15.33
CA SER A 108 5.85 -2.90 -15.52
C SER A 108 5.11 -1.87 -16.38
N LYS A 109 5.74 -0.77 -16.71
CA LYS A 109 5.09 0.36 -17.39
C LYS A 109 4.38 -0.03 -18.67
N ASP A 110 5.04 -0.81 -19.51
CA ASP A 110 4.49 -1.19 -20.82
C ASP A 110 3.26 -2.08 -20.68
N ASP A 111 3.24 -2.97 -19.68
CA ASP A 111 2.08 -3.82 -19.38
C ASP A 111 0.88 -2.97 -18.93
N TYR A 112 1.08 -1.97 -18.07
CA TYR A 112 0.02 -1.05 -17.66
C TYR A 112 -0.47 -0.18 -18.79
N MET A 113 0.43 0.32 -19.65
CA MET A 113 0.08 1.13 -20.83
C MET A 113 -0.70 0.33 -21.88
N ALA A 114 -0.51 -0.97 -21.97
CA ALA A 114 -1.24 -1.86 -22.89
C ALA A 114 -2.69 -2.13 -22.46
N THR A 115 -3.06 -1.77 -21.25
CA THR A 115 -4.41 -1.95 -20.69
C THR A 115 -5.17 -0.63 -20.56
N ASP A 116 -6.41 -0.68 -20.03
CA ASP A 116 -7.22 0.51 -19.76
C ASP A 116 -6.60 1.45 -18.72
N TRP A 117 -5.68 0.97 -17.90
CA TRP A 117 -4.95 1.81 -16.95
C TRP A 117 -4.25 2.98 -17.63
N GLY A 118 -3.56 2.75 -18.76
CA GLY A 118 -2.83 3.78 -19.49
C GLY A 118 -3.70 4.95 -19.98
N ARG A 119 -5.03 4.78 -20.03
CA ARG A 119 -5.97 5.81 -20.52
C ARG A 119 -6.45 6.77 -19.46
N TYR A 120 -6.38 6.38 -18.18
CA TYR A 120 -6.95 7.16 -17.08
C TYR A 120 -5.97 8.16 -16.49
N PHE A 121 -4.67 7.97 -16.71
CA PHE A 121 -3.63 8.74 -16.02
C PHE A 121 -2.85 9.64 -16.98
N PHE A 122 -2.47 10.82 -16.47
CA PHE A 122 -1.65 11.77 -17.21
C PHE A 122 -0.26 11.22 -17.53
N ALA A 123 0.32 10.47 -16.61
CA ALA A 123 1.61 9.79 -16.78
C ALA A 123 1.65 8.48 -16.00
N VAL A 124 2.40 7.51 -16.54
CA VAL A 124 2.77 6.26 -15.84
C VAL A 124 4.26 6.33 -15.53
N ILE A 125 4.60 6.25 -14.26
CA ILE A 125 5.95 6.41 -13.70
C ILE A 125 6.36 5.09 -13.07
N GLU A 126 7.56 4.63 -13.39
CA GLU A 126 8.12 3.47 -12.70
C GLU A 126 8.81 3.90 -11.42
N GLU A 127 8.51 3.20 -10.34
CA GLU A 127 9.17 3.40 -9.05
C GLU A 127 9.65 2.07 -8.45
N GLN A 128 10.70 2.16 -7.65
CA GLN A 128 11.09 1.01 -6.83
C GLN A 128 9.99 0.76 -5.82
N VAL A 129 9.32 -0.38 -5.92
CA VAL A 129 8.41 -0.82 -4.88
C VAL A 129 9.27 -1.12 -3.66
N SER A 130 9.34 -0.17 -2.74
CA SER A 130 9.89 -0.45 -1.43
C SER A 130 8.98 -1.49 -0.80
N SER A 131 9.41 -2.73 -0.73
CA SER A 131 8.70 -3.84 -0.09
C SER A 131 8.67 -3.65 1.42
N VAL A 132 8.13 -2.51 1.89
CA VAL A 132 7.84 -2.26 3.31
C VAL A 132 6.56 -2.96 3.75
N ASP A 133 5.78 -3.54 2.81
CA ASP A 133 4.56 -4.29 3.13
C ASP A 133 4.82 -5.70 3.68
N ASN A 134 6.09 -6.15 3.69
CA ASN A 134 6.52 -7.40 4.31
C ASN A 134 7.88 -7.25 4.98
N VAL A 135 8.07 -6.24 5.80
CA VAL A 135 8.88 -6.50 6.97
C VAL A 135 8.00 -7.36 7.87
N GLU A 136 7.93 -8.67 7.62
CA GLU A 136 7.93 -9.58 8.73
C GLU A 136 9.13 -9.13 9.56
N VAL A 137 8.83 -8.31 10.56
CA VAL A 137 9.69 -8.23 11.72
C VAL A 137 9.66 -9.67 12.22
N SER A 138 10.61 -10.46 11.71
CA SER A 138 10.95 -11.73 12.33
C SER A 138 11.13 -11.35 13.79
N ARG A 139 10.09 -11.59 14.56
CA ARG A 139 10.14 -11.50 16.02
C ARG A 139 10.99 -12.66 16.48
N ASN A 140 12.27 -12.58 16.11
CA ASN A 140 13.29 -13.32 16.81
C ASN A 140 13.42 -12.60 18.15
N PRO A 141 13.00 -13.19 19.26
CA PRO A 141 12.94 -12.51 20.56
C PRO A 141 14.31 -12.17 21.14
N VAL A 142 15.39 -12.28 20.38
CA VAL A 142 16.77 -12.23 20.89
C VAL A 142 17.67 -11.23 20.14
N ASP A 143 17.20 -10.52 19.14
CA ASP A 143 18.07 -9.54 18.47
C ASP A 143 17.74 -8.12 18.95
N ASN A 144 18.49 -7.67 19.97
CA ASN A 144 18.48 -6.27 20.43
C ASN A 144 19.10 -5.33 19.39
N ALA A 145 18.86 -5.57 18.11
CA ALA A 145 19.42 -4.77 17.04
C ALA A 145 18.79 -3.37 17.02
N ILE A 146 19.68 -2.40 16.90
CA ILE A 146 19.33 -0.97 16.81
C ILE A 146 19.54 -0.53 15.38
N TYR A 147 18.57 0.17 14.82
CA TYR A 147 18.63 0.68 13.46
C TYR A 147 18.41 2.21 13.46
N THR A 148 19.05 2.90 12.53
CA THR A 148 18.69 4.29 12.20
C THR A 148 17.34 4.32 11.51
N VAL A 149 16.68 5.47 11.43
CA VAL A 149 15.43 5.64 10.66
C VAL A 149 15.61 5.41 9.16
N SER A 150 16.84 5.41 8.66
CA SER A 150 17.20 5.05 7.28
C SER A 150 17.43 3.54 7.08
N GLY A 151 17.16 2.71 8.11
CA GLY A 151 17.31 1.25 8.05
C GLY A 151 18.73 0.72 8.22
N GLN A 152 19.73 1.56 8.50
CA GLN A 152 21.10 1.13 8.73
C GLN A 152 21.26 0.55 10.15
N ARG A 153 21.79 -0.66 10.25
CA ARG A 153 22.08 -1.29 11.55
C ARG A 153 23.19 -0.53 12.28
N VAL A 154 22.94 -0.23 13.55
CA VAL A 154 23.91 0.44 14.43
C VAL A 154 24.59 -0.62 15.30
N ASN A 155 25.93 -0.67 15.27
CA ASN A 155 26.72 -1.57 16.11
C ASN A 155 26.83 -1.04 17.54
N ALA A 156 25.69 -0.90 18.22
CA ALA A 156 25.63 -0.54 19.62
C ALA A 156 24.77 -1.58 20.35
N THR A 157 25.24 -2.04 21.47
CA THR A 157 24.53 -3.00 22.33
C THR A 157 23.70 -2.33 23.41
N ASP A 158 23.84 -1.00 23.58
CA ASP A 158 23.15 -0.20 24.58
C ASP A 158 22.71 1.15 23.98
N THR A 159 21.48 1.52 24.21
CA THR A 159 20.90 2.81 23.81
C THR A 159 21.59 4.01 24.48
N ASN A 160 22.25 3.79 25.64
CA ASN A 160 22.97 4.84 26.37
C ASN A 160 24.24 5.30 25.67
N THR A 161 24.76 4.54 24.72
CA THR A 161 25.97 4.89 23.96
C THR A 161 25.69 5.62 22.66
N LEU A 162 24.41 5.72 22.27
CA LEU A 162 24.01 6.33 21.01
C LEU A 162 24.01 7.84 21.08
N PRO A 163 24.41 8.54 20.01
CA PRO A 163 24.21 9.99 19.87
C PRO A 163 22.73 10.39 20.00
N ALA A 164 22.47 11.66 20.31
CA ALA A 164 21.11 12.18 20.25
C ALA A 164 20.54 11.95 18.83
N GLY A 165 19.34 11.39 18.76
CA GLY A 165 18.75 11.05 17.46
C GLY A 165 17.53 10.13 17.60
N MET A 166 17.01 9.72 16.43
CA MET A 166 15.88 8.82 16.34
C MET A 166 16.34 7.45 15.84
N TYR A 167 15.95 6.40 16.56
CA TYR A 167 16.34 5.03 16.29
C TYR A 167 15.14 4.09 16.33
N ILE A 168 15.29 2.92 15.73
CA ILE A 168 14.37 1.80 15.86
C ILE A 168 15.05 0.74 16.72
N VAL A 169 14.49 0.47 17.89
CA VAL A 169 14.99 -0.51 18.85
C VAL A 169 13.89 -1.54 19.09
N ASN A 170 14.16 -2.80 18.82
CA ASN A 170 13.15 -3.88 18.94
C ASN A 170 11.84 -3.54 18.20
N GLY A 171 11.96 -2.96 17.00
CA GLY A 171 10.79 -2.56 16.19
C GLY A 171 10.03 -1.33 16.72
N ARG A 172 10.53 -0.66 17.76
CA ARG A 172 9.89 0.55 18.34
C ARG A 172 10.74 1.77 18.08
N LYS A 173 10.10 2.88 17.75
CA LYS A 173 10.74 4.18 17.59
C LYS A 173 11.18 4.71 18.97
N VAL A 174 12.48 5.01 19.12
CA VAL A 174 13.08 5.55 20.33
C VAL A 174 13.77 6.87 19.98
N ILE A 175 13.53 7.91 20.77
CA ILE A 175 14.20 9.21 20.64
C ILE A 175 15.19 9.35 21.78
N ILE A 176 16.48 9.44 21.46
CA ILE A 176 17.55 9.72 22.40
C ILE A 176 17.73 11.23 22.47
N LYS A 177 17.48 11.79 23.64
CA LYS A 177 17.73 13.21 23.97
C LYS A 177 18.93 13.26 24.90
N ARG A 178 19.89 14.10 24.61
CA ARG A 178 21.00 14.46 25.52
C ARG A 178 21.00 15.96 25.73
#